data_24fb45c38cebe5e1591fb9c2d2026eda
#
_entry.id   24fb45c38cebe5e1591fb9c2d2026eda
#
_cell.length_a   1.000
_cell.length_b   1.000
_cell.length_c   1.000
_cell.angle_alpha   90.00
_cell.angle_beta   90.00
_cell.angle_gamma   90.00
#
_symmetry.space_group_name_H-M   'P 1'
#
loop_
_entity.id
_entity.type
_entity.pdbx_description
1 polymer ?
#
loop_
_entity_poly.entity_id
_entity_poly.type
_entity_poly.pdbx_seq_one_letter_code
_entity_poly.pdbx_strand_id
1 'polypeptide(L)'
;RSFKELEKILKEEGESISRLYTPNVYHITRVIDIDELPEDNFKSADYDGILLSTTGDKSDAIITRDLSKTLTVMPGDCLVIALIDEKAGIKGILHAGWKGLIDGVIVNTINMFKEKGANVKNIRGLLFPSVSMNCYDLGEDVISRFRDFAKELGLNEKDVISYNKEREKYNIDLR
;
A
#
# COMPACT_ATOMS: atom_id res chain seq x y z
N ARG A 1 16.89 8.17 -8.23
CA ARG A 1 17.78 7.37 -7.37
C ARG A 1 17.72 5.93 -7.86
N SER A 2 18.88 5.28 -8.03
CA SER A 2 18.96 3.92 -8.59
C SER A 2 18.81 2.86 -7.52
N PHE A 3 18.47 1.63 -7.92
CA PHE A 3 18.49 0.48 -7.02
C PHE A 3 19.88 0.25 -6.40
N LYS A 4 20.97 0.61 -7.08
CA LYS A 4 22.34 0.60 -6.51
C LYS A 4 22.50 1.47 -5.27
N GLU A 5 21.85 2.65 -5.25
CA GLU A 5 21.89 3.54 -4.08
C GLU A 5 21.12 2.92 -2.89
N LEU A 6 19.98 2.27 -3.17
CA LEU A 6 19.23 1.50 -2.17
C LEU A 6 20.08 0.34 -1.63
N GLU A 7 20.69 -0.45 -2.50
CA GLU A 7 21.58 -1.55 -2.10
C GLU A 7 22.72 -1.08 -1.21
N LYS A 8 23.34 0.08 -1.56
CA LYS A 8 24.42 0.67 -0.76
C LYS A 8 23.96 1.03 0.64
N ILE A 9 22.80 1.73 0.76
CA ILE A 9 22.22 2.11 2.06
C ILE A 9 21.94 0.87 2.91
N LEU A 10 21.35 -0.16 2.32
CA LEU A 10 21.01 -1.39 3.05
C LEU A 10 22.25 -2.15 3.50
N LYS A 11 23.30 -2.20 2.69
CA LYS A 11 24.59 -2.79 3.10
C LYS A 11 25.24 -2.04 4.26
N GLU A 12 25.11 -0.71 4.32
CA GLU A 12 25.59 0.10 5.45
C GLU A 12 24.84 -0.25 6.75
N GLU A 13 23.57 -0.68 6.66
CA GLU A 13 22.75 -1.16 7.77
C GLU A 13 22.91 -2.67 8.05
N GLY A 14 23.81 -3.36 7.33
CA GLY A 14 24.03 -4.79 7.48
C GLY A 14 23.00 -5.69 6.78
N GLU A 15 22.15 -5.09 5.92
CA GLU A 15 21.12 -5.78 5.16
C GLU A 15 21.56 -6.04 3.70
N SER A 16 21.04 -7.11 3.10
CA SER A 16 21.22 -7.40 1.68
C SER A 16 19.88 -7.72 1.03
N ILE A 17 19.63 -7.11 -0.12
CA ILE A 17 18.43 -7.39 -0.92
C ILE A 17 18.85 -7.86 -2.30
N SER A 18 18.46 -9.08 -2.64
CA SER A 18 18.63 -9.64 -3.99
C SER A 18 17.32 -9.64 -4.79
N ARG A 19 16.19 -9.59 -4.09
CA ARG A 19 14.86 -9.64 -4.70
C ARG A 19 13.83 -8.81 -3.95
N LEU A 20 13.03 -8.06 -4.71
CA LEU A 20 11.89 -7.28 -4.24
C LEU A 20 10.60 -7.84 -4.82
N TYR A 21 9.56 -7.99 -3.99
CA TYR A 21 8.24 -8.40 -4.42
C TYR A 21 7.29 -7.21 -4.39
N THR A 22 6.53 -7.01 -5.48
CA THR A 22 5.61 -5.88 -5.62
C THR A 22 4.25 -6.32 -6.17
N PRO A 23 3.12 -5.71 -5.71
CA PRO A 23 1.83 -5.93 -6.35
C PRO A 23 1.82 -5.33 -7.77
N ASN A 24 0.99 -5.88 -8.63
CA ASN A 24 0.67 -5.31 -9.94
C ASN A 24 -0.48 -4.31 -9.77
N VAL A 25 -0.16 -3.06 -9.44
CA VAL A 25 -1.08 -2.01 -8.98
C VAL A 25 -2.09 -1.58 -10.04
N TYR A 26 -3.38 -1.62 -9.70
CA TYR A 26 -4.49 -1.26 -10.59
C TYR A 26 -5.61 -0.42 -9.93
N HIS A 27 -5.38 0.12 -8.72
CA HIS A 27 -6.37 0.86 -7.93
C HIS A 27 -7.64 0.03 -7.65
N ILE A 28 -7.42 -1.19 -7.20
CA ILE A 28 -8.44 -2.17 -6.82
C ILE A 28 -8.26 -2.59 -5.36
N THR A 29 -9.07 -3.52 -4.88
CA THR A 29 -9.03 -3.97 -3.48
C THR A 29 -8.49 -5.39 -3.29
N ARG A 30 -7.95 -5.98 -4.37
CA ARG A 30 -7.43 -7.35 -4.33
C ARG A 30 -6.12 -7.41 -3.56
N VAL A 31 -6.06 -8.38 -2.66
CA VAL A 31 -4.88 -8.75 -1.88
C VAL A 31 -4.39 -10.11 -2.36
N ILE A 32 -3.10 -10.31 -2.42
CA ILE A 32 -2.49 -11.59 -2.81
C ILE A 32 -1.54 -12.05 -1.70
N ASP A 33 -1.70 -13.29 -1.27
CA ASP A 33 -0.68 -14.00 -0.51
C ASP A 33 0.36 -14.54 -1.48
N ILE A 34 1.55 -13.94 -1.48
CA ILE A 34 2.61 -14.32 -2.43
C ILE A 34 3.30 -15.64 -2.09
N ASP A 35 3.01 -16.22 -0.92
CA ASP A 35 3.52 -17.54 -0.56
C ASP A 35 2.71 -18.66 -1.22
N GLU A 36 1.48 -18.35 -1.67
CA GLU A 36 0.62 -19.28 -2.41
C GLU A 36 0.82 -19.21 -3.93
N LEU A 37 1.63 -18.26 -4.40
CA LEU A 37 1.90 -18.11 -5.84
C LEU A 37 3.07 -18.98 -6.29
N PRO A 38 2.89 -19.74 -7.38
CA PRO A 38 4.01 -20.38 -8.05
C PRO A 38 4.94 -19.33 -8.68
N GLU A 39 6.22 -19.69 -8.88
CA GLU A 39 7.25 -18.76 -9.35
C GLU A 39 6.94 -18.15 -10.73
N ASP A 40 6.30 -18.89 -11.62
CA ASP A 40 5.88 -18.44 -12.95
C ASP A 40 4.74 -17.41 -12.95
N ASN A 41 4.10 -17.20 -11.80
CA ASN A 41 3.13 -16.12 -11.61
C ASN A 41 3.77 -14.75 -11.40
N PHE A 42 5.10 -14.67 -11.29
CA PHE A 42 5.79 -13.39 -11.18
C PHE A 42 6.38 -12.97 -12.53
N LYS A 43 6.16 -11.71 -12.89
CA LYS A 43 6.90 -11.02 -13.95
C LYS A 43 8.11 -10.37 -13.32
N SER A 44 9.29 -10.88 -13.61
CA SER A 44 10.52 -10.43 -12.99
C SER A 44 11.42 -9.69 -13.97
N ALA A 45 12.05 -8.62 -13.50
CA ALA A 45 13.05 -7.86 -14.23
C ALA A 45 14.24 -7.54 -13.31
N ASP A 46 15.44 -7.62 -13.85
CA ASP A 46 16.66 -7.27 -13.13
C ASP A 46 16.95 -5.77 -13.23
N TYR A 47 17.20 -5.17 -12.10
CA TYR A 47 17.59 -3.77 -11.97
C TYR A 47 18.88 -3.67 -11.17
N ASP A 48 20.02 -3.60 -11.85
CA ASP A 48 21.34 -3.45 -11.24
C ASP A 48 21.69 -4.57 -10.23
N GLY A 49 21.24 -5.81 -10.47
CA GLY A 49 21.48 -6.98 -9.61
C GLY A 49 20.39 -7.20 -8.55
N ILE A 50 19.36 -6.36 -8.49
CA ILE A 50 18.17 -6.59 -7.67
C ILE A 50 17.02 -7.03 -8.57
N LEU A 51 16.48 -8.22 -8.32
CA LEU A 51 15.35 -8.76 -9.06
C LEU A 51 14.04 -8.17 -8.54
N LEU A 52 13.36 -7.38 -9.37
CA LEU A 52 11.99 -6.92 -9.07
C LEU A 52 10.98 -7.94 -9.60
N SER A 53 10.19 -8.52 -8.71
CA SER A 53 9.19 -9.55 -9.02
C SER A 53 7.79 -8.99 -8.79
N THR A 54 7.10 -8.68 -9.89
CA THR A 54 5.74 -8.16 -9.89
C THR A 54 4.75 -9.33 -9.99
N THR A 55 3.68 -9.34 -9.18
CA THR A 55 2.62 -10.35 -9.32
C THR A 55 2.01 -10.31 -10.71
N GLY A 56 1.80 -11.46 -11.35
CA GLY A 56 1.16 -11.53 -12.67
C GLY A 56 -0.27 -11.02 -12.65
N ASP A 57 -0.98 -11.34 -11.61
CA ASP A 57 -2.35 -10.87 -11.38
C ASP A 57 -2.40 -9.45 -10.83
N LYS A 58 -3.45 -8.71 -11.24
CA LYS A 58 -3.73 -7.37 -10.72
C LYS A 58 -4.01 -7.43 -9.24
N SER A 59 -3.35 -6.58 -8.46
CA SER A 59 -3.54 -6.46 -7.01
C SER A 59 -3.02 -5.10 -6.53
N ASP A 60 -3.54 -4.63 -5.43
CA ASP A 60 -3.02 -3.41 -4.77
C ASP A 60 -2.42 -3.71 -3.40
N ALA A 61 -2.43 -4.97 -2.99
CA ALA A 61 -1.78 -5.42 -1.77
C ALA A 61 -1.17 -6.81 -1.95
N ILE A 62 -0.06 -7.04 -1.26
CA ILE A 62 0.57 -8.35 -1.11
C ILE A 62 0.91 -8.61 0.34
N ILE A 63 0.80 -9.87 0.75
CA ILE A 63 1.20 -10.34 2.07
C ILE A 63 2.12 -11.55 1.96
N THR A 64 2.88 -11.82 3.01
CA THR A 64 3.73 -13.01 3.13
C THR A 64 3.97 -13.38 4.59
N ARG A 65 4.20 -14.66 4.85
CA ARG A 65 4.74 -15.19 6.12
C ARG A 65 6.25 -15.44 6.04
N ASP A 66 6.80 -15.44 4.84
CA ASP A 66 8.24 -15.54 4.66
C ASP A 66 8.88 -14.18 4.96
N LEU A 67 9.42 -14.03 6.17
CA LEU A 67 10.03 -12.79 6.62
C LEU A 67 11.33 -12.45 5.86
N SER A 68 11.91 -13.39 5.10
CA SER A 68 13.06 -13.13 4.25
C SER A 68 12.69 -12.40 2.94
N LYS A 69 11.44 -12.49 2.49
CA LYS A 69 10.97 -11.77 1.29
C LYS A 69 10.87 -10.27 1.56
N THR A 70 11.49 -9.45 0.76
CA THR A 70 11.36 -7.99 0.85
C THR A 70 10.21 -7.48 -0.01
N LEU A 71 9.24 -6.81 0.61
CA LEU A 71 8.07 -6.25 -0.06
C LEU A 71 8.31 -4.79 -0.43
N THR A 72 7.84 -4.37 -1.59
CA THR A 72 7.92 -3.00 -2.07
C THR A 72 6.66 -2.58 -2.82
N VAL A 73 6.43 -1.28 -2.90
CA VAL A 73 5.45 -0.63 -3.79
C VAL A 73 6.08 0.63 -4.34
N MET A 74 5.86 0.91 -5.60
CA MET A 74 6.31 2.15 -6.24
C MET A 74 5.08 3.04 -6.51
N PRO A 75 4.65 3.85 -5.54
CA PRO A 75 3.55 4.78 -5.74
C PRO A 75 4.02 6.03 -6.49
N GLY A 76 3.06 6.74 -7.11
CA GLY A 76 3.22 8.17 -7.36
C GLY A 76 2.89 8.93 -6.07
N ASP A 77 1.72 9.56 -6.05
CA ASP A 77 1.24 10.39 -4.92
C ASP A 77 0.38 9.61 -3.92
N CYS A 78 0.02 8.37 -4.24
CA CYS A 78 -0.88 7.56 -3.43
C CYS A 78 -0.25 7.10 -2.12
N LEU A 79 -1.08 6.88 -1.09
CA LEU A 79 -0.65 6.35 0.19
C LEU A 79 -0.18 4.89 0.04
N VAL A 80 0.95 4.58 0.66
CA VAL A 80 1.43 3.22 0.87
C VAL A 80 1.38 2.92 2.36
N ILE A 81 0.92 1.72 2.70
CA ILE A 81 0.85 1.25 4.08
C ILE A 81 1.58 -0.09 4.18
N ALA A 82 2.51 -0.20 5.11
CA ALA A 82 3.06 -1.49 5.52
C ALA A 82 2.34 -1.99 6.77
N LEU A 83 1.99 -3.26 6.81
CA LEU A 83 1.36 -3.92 7.95
C LEU A 83 2.21 -5.09 8.43
N ILE A 84 2.27 -5.29 9.75
CA ILE A 84 2.96 -6.42 10.36
C ILE A 84 2.23 -6.91 11.60
N ASP A 85 2.09 -8.23 11.74
CA ASP A 85 1.84 -8.93 13.00
C ASP A 85 3.05 -9.81 13.30
N GLU A 86 3.95 -9.34 14.17
CA GLU A 86 5.16 -10.07 14.53
C GLU A 86 4.88 -11.40 15.23
N LYS A 87 3.78 -11.49 16.01
CA LYS A 87 3.41 -12.72 16.71
C LYS A 87 2.91 -13.80 15.77
N ALA A 88 2.16 -13.39 14.72
CA ALA A 88 1.71 -14.30 13.69
C ALA A 88 2.78 -14.54 12.60
N GLY A 89 3.85 -13.74 12.58
CA GLY A 89 4.88 -13.80 11.55
C GLY A 89 4.36 -13.45 10.17
N ILE A 90 3.50 -12.42 10.07
CA ILE A 90 2.90 -11.99 8.80
C ILE A 90 3.27 -10.54 8.56
N LYS A 91 3.67 -10.22 7.35
CA LYS A 91 3.85 -8.84 6.88
C LYS A 91 3.16 -8.63 5.54
N GLY A 92 2.81 -7.40 5.26
CA GLY A 92 2.18 -7.00 4.01
C GLY A 92 2.48 -5.56 3.65
N ILE A 93 2.30 -5.24 2.38
CA ILE A 93 2.36 -3.88 1.87
C ILE A 93 1.20 -3.65 0.93
N LEU A 94 0.60 -2.46 1.00
CA LEU A 94 -0.53 -2.11 0.16
C LEU A 94 -0.42 -0.69 -0.39
N HIS A 95 -0.93 -0.54 -1.60
CA HIS A 95 -1.15 0.72 -2.27
C HIS A 95 -2.60 1.16 -2.02
N ALA A 96 -2.77 2.31 -1.38
CA ALA A 96 -4.06 2.89 -1.05
C ALA A 96 -4.25 4.23 -1.77
N GLY A 97 -4.45 4.19 -3.07
CA GLY A 97 -4.98 5.32 -3.82
C GLY A 97 -6.42 5.59 -3.39
N TRP A 98 -6.95 6.80 -3.65
CA TRP A 98 -8.26 7.22 -3.18
C TRP A 98 -9.37 6.18 -3.44
N LYS A 99 -9.36 5.56 -4.62
CA LYS A 99 -10.35 4.55 -4.99
C LYS A 99 -10.22 3.27 -4.16
N GLY A 100 -9.01 2.72 -4.07
CA GLY A 100 -8.74 1.53 -3.28
C GLY A 100 -9.04 1.75 -1.79
N LEU A 101 -8.77 2.95 -1.28
CA LEU A 101 -9.07 3.33 0.10
C LEU A 101 -10.57 3.27 0.39
N ILE A 102 -11.40 3.95 -0.42
CA ILE A 102 -12.86 3.93 -0.26
C ILE A 102 -13.43 2.53 -0.49
N ASP A 103 -12.95 1.82 -1.50
CA ASP A 103 -13.45 0.50 -1.87
C ASP A 103 -12.96 -0.61 -0.90
N GLY A 104 -12.08 -0.28 0.08
CA GLY A 104 -11.77 -1.14 1.22
C GLY A 104 -10.50 -2.00 1.08
N VAL A 105 -9.46 -1.56 0.36
CA VAL A 105 -8.19 -2.31 0.24
C VAL A 105 -7.55 -2.59 1.60
N ILE A 106 -7.66 -1.64 2.56
CA ILE A 106 -7.14 -1.82 3.92
C ILE A 106 -7.90 -2.93 4.64
N VAL A 107 -9.23 -2.88 4.58
CA VAL A 107 -10.11 -3.87 5.21
C VAL A 107 -9.84 -5.27 4.67
N ASN A 108 -9.73 -5.41 3.35
CA ASN A 108 -9.43 -6.67 2.70
C ASN A 108 -8.04 -7.21 3.11
N THR A 109 -7.05 -6.32 3.24
CA THR A 109 -5.71 -6.73 3.69
C THR A 109 -5.74 -7.21 5.14
N ILE A 110 -6.43 -6.49 6.04
CA ILE A 110 -6.60 -6.91 7.44
C ILE A 110 -7.36 -8.22 7.53
N ASN A 111 -8.40 -8.43 6.71
CA ASN A 111 -9.14 -9.69 6.70
C ASN A 111 -8.25 -10.85 6.26
N MET A 112 -7.44 -10.69 5.22
CA MET A 112 -6.49 -11.71 4.81
C MET A 112 -5.45 -12.01 5.91
N PHE A 113 -4.95 -10.98 6.62
CA PHE A 113 -4.11 -11.19 7.81
C PHE A 113 -4.80 -12.07 8.85
N LYS A 114 -6.10 -11.80 9.15
CA LYS A 114 -6.89 -12.61 10.08
C LYS A 114 -7.07 -14.05 9.62
N GLU A 115 -7.38 -14.26 8.34
CA GLU A 115 -7.50 -15.60 7.72
C GLU A 115 -6.20 -16.40 7.86
N LYS A 116 -5.06 -15.71 7.82
CA LYS A 116 -3.73 -16.28 8.02
C LYS A 116 -3.31 -16.38 9.51
N GLY A 117 -4.22 -16.09 10.44
CA GLY A 117 -4.00 -16.28 11.88
C GLY A 117 -3.50 -15.07 12.65
N ALA A 118 -3.46 -13.88 12.03
CA ALA A 118 -3.13 -12.65 12.73
C ALA A 118 -4.25 -12.22 13.70
N ASN A 119 -3.85 -11.57 14.78
CA ASN A 119 -4.78 -10.88 15.67
C ASN A 119 -4.74 -9.38 15.38
N VAL A 120 -5.90 -8.79 15.07
CA VAL A 120 -6.01 -7.36 14.75
C VAL A 120 -5.35 -6.46 15.81
N LYS A 121 -5.41 -6.84 17.08
CA LYS A 121 -4.78 -6.08 18.17
C LYS A 121 -3.24 -6.09 18.14
N ASN A 122 -2.64 -7.02 17.40
CA ASN A 122 -1.18 -7.11 17.25
C ASN A 122 -0.70 -6.48 15.94
N ILE A 123 -1.62 -6.21 14.99
CA ILE A 123 -1.25 -5.61 13.72
C ILE A 123 -0.77 -4.19 13.96
N ARG A 124 0.44 -3.90 13.51
CA ARG A 124 1.00 -2.55 13.46
C ARG A 124 1.07 -2.09 12.01
N GLY A 125 0.74 -0.81 11.79
CA GLY A 125 0.80 -0.17 10.48
C GLY A 125 1.81 0.96 10.45
N LEU A 126 2.54 1.07 9.36
CA LEU A 126 3.39 2.21 9.02
C LEU A 126 2.83 2.86 7.76
N LEU A 127 2.46 4.13 7.87
CA LEU A 127 2.02 4.95 6.73
C LEU A 127 3.24 5.67 6.15
N PHE A 128 3.46 5.48 4.87
CA PHE A 128 4.52 6.17 4.14
C PHE A 128 4.07 7.57 3.69
N PRO A 129 5.03 8.44 3.34
CA PRO A 129 4.69 9.74 2.76
C PRO A 129 3.78 9.59 1.54
N SER A 130 2.78 10.44 1.45
CA SER A 130 1.84 10.55 0.34
C SER A 130 1.59 12.02 0.02
N VAL A 131 0.85 12.29 -1.04
CA VAL A 131 0.39 13.64 -1.35
C VAL A 131 -0.32 14.24 -0.14
N SER A 132 0.01 15.49 0.20
CA SER A 132 -0.68 16.20 1.29
C SER A 132 -2.06 16.68 0.82
N MET A 133 -2.99 16.81 1.77
CA MET A 133 -4.34 17.34 1.51
C MET A 133 -4.31 18.58 0.64
N ASN A 134 -3.47 19.55 0.93
CA ASN A 134 -3.41 20.83 0.22
C ASN A 134 -2.95 20.75 -1.24
N CYS A 135 -2.44 19.61 -1.68
CA CYS A 135 -1.91 19.36 -3.02
C CYS A 135 -2.70 18.33 -3.81
N TYR A 136 -3.79 17.79 -3.26
CA TYR A 136 -4.55 16.71 -3.89
C TYR A 136 -5.94 17.17 -4.30
N ASP A 137 -5.98 17.92 -5.39
CA ASP A 137 -7.22 18.48 -5.97
C ASP A 137 -8.03 17.36 -6.66
N LEU A 138 -9.31 17.23 -6.30
CA LEU A 138 -10.21 16.20 -6.83
C LEU A 138 -11.53 16.81 -7.31
N GLY A 139 -12.17 16.11 -8.25
CA GLY A 139 -13.50 16.46 -8.76
C GLY A 139 -14.61 16.13 -7.76
N GLU A 140 -15.76 16.79 -7.90
CA GLU A 140 -16.92 16.62 -7.01
C GLU A 140 -17.45 15.19 -7.00
N ASP A 141 -17.31 14.45 -8.08
CA ASP A 141 -17.66 13.04 -8.19
C ASP A 141 -16.89 12.15 -7.19
N VAL A 142 -15.59 12.43 -7.01
CA VAL A 142 -14.74 11.75 -6.02
C VAL A 142 -15.08 12.24 -4.62
N ILE A 143 -15.26 13.53 -4.44
CA ILE A 143 -15.54 14.15 -3.14
C ILE A 143 -16.86 13.64 -2.56
N SER A 144 -17.90 13.47 -3.37
CA SER A 144 -19.16 12.91 -2.90
C SER A 144 -18.98 11.51 -2.31
N ARG A 145 -18.16 10.66 -2.94
CA ARG A 145 -17.83 9.33 -2.42
C ARG A 145 -17.05 9.40 -1.10
N PHE A 146 -16.15 10.38 -0.94
CA PHE A 146 -15.44 10.59 0.33
C PHE A 146 -16.36 11.07 1.45
N ARG A 147 -17.36 11.88 1.16
CA ARG A 147 -18.38 12.28 2.15
C ARG A 147 -19.16 11.07 2.67
N ASP A 148 -19.59 10.20 1.75
CA ASP A 148 -20.30 8.98 2.11
C ASP A 148 -19.39 8.04 2.94
N PHE A 149 -18.16 7.85 2.53
CA PHE A 149 -17.16 7.06 3.24
C PHE A 149 -16.86 7.62 4.65
N ALA A 150 -16.64 8.92 4.77
CA ALA A 150 -16.42 9.57 6.07
C ALA A 150 -17.63 9.38 7.00
N LYS A 151 -18.85 9.52 6.46
CA LYS A 151 -20.10 9.30 7.20
C LYS A 151 -20.25 7.85 7.69
N GLU A 152 -19.94 6.88 6.85
CA GLU A 152 -19.97 5.45 7.21
C GLU A 152 -19.01 5.13 8.36
N LEU A 153 -17.84 5.78 8.37
CA LEU A 153 -16.83 5.61 9.41
C LEU A 153 -17.07 6.48 10.65
N GLY A 154 -18.10 7.35 10.63
CA GLY A 154 -18.36 8.28 11.71
C GLY A 154 -17.29 9.37 11.86
N LEU A 155 -16.55 9.68 10.79
CA LEU A 155 -15.52 10.72 10.74
C LEU A 155 -16.18 12.09 10.52
N ASN A 156 -15.52 13.15 11.03
CA ASN A 156 -15.92 14.50 10.69
C ASN A 156 -15.42 14.82 9.27
N GLU A 157 -16.31 15.25 8.37
CA GLU A 157 -15.96 15.61 7.00
C GLU A 157 -14.79 16.59 6.94
N LYS A 158 -14.74 17.56 7.84
CA LYS A 158 -13.68 18.60 7.87
C LYS A 158 -12.28 18.05 8.16
N ASP A 159 -12.19 16.87 8.75
CA ASP A 159 -10.91 16.23 9.05
C ASP A 159 -10.31 15.51 7.83
N VAL A 160 -11.15 15.18 6.85
CA VAL A 160 -10.75 14.41 5.66
C VAL A 160 -10.93 15.16 4.33
N ILE A 161 -11.75 16.21 4.31
CA ILE A 161 -12.05 17.02 3.11
C ILE A 161 -11.87 18.50 3.44
N SER A 162 -11.17 19.23 2.57
CA SER A 162 -11.05 20.68 2.63
C SER A 162 -11.42 21.32 1.29
N TYR A 163 -11.80 22.59 1.30
CA TYR A 163 -12.07 23.35 0.09
C TYR A 163 -11.06 24.47 -0.07
N ASN A 164 -10.31 24.43 -1.17
CA ASN A 164 -9.37 25.46 -1.55
C ASN A 164 -10.07 26.56 -2.36
N LYS A 165 -10.29 27.72 -1.75
CA LYS A 165 -11.01 28.86 -2.37
C LYS A 165 -10.26 29.46 -3.55
N GLU A 166 -8.92 29.46 -3.52
CA GLU A 166 -8.10 30.07 -4.59
C GLU A 166 -8.14 29.25 -5.87
N ARG A 167 -8.19 27.92 -5.74
CA ARG A 167 -8.24 26.98 -6.85
C ARG A 167 -9.66 26.56 -7.24
N GLU A 168 -10.64 26.89 -6.40
CA GLU A 168 -12.02 26.41 -6.52
C GLU A 168 -12.11 24.87 -6.59
N LYS A 169 -11.29 24.18 -5.77
CA LYS A 169 -11.17 22.72 -5.72
C LYS A 169 -11.32 22.17 -4.33
N TYR A 170 -11.84 20.95 -4.27
CA TYR A 170 -11.80 20.16 -3.04
C TYR A 170 -10.51 19.33 -2.98
N ASN A 171 -10.05 19.12 -1.76
CA ASN A 171 -8.87 18.34 -1.44
C ASN A 171 -9.23 17.29 -0.39
N ILE A 172 -8.57 16.14 -0.43
CA ILE A 172 -8.74 15.08 0.57
C ILE A 172 -7.43 14.71 1.24
N ASP A 173 -7.53 14.21 2.48
CA ASP A 173 -6.43 13.50 3.15
C ASP A 173 -6.61 11.99 2.97
N LEU A 174 -5.55 11.32 2.52
CA LEU A 174 -5.52 9.86 2.38
C LEU A 174 -5.08 9.13 3.66
N ARG A 175 -4.68 9.88 4.71
CA ARG A 175 -4.10 9.33 5.94
C ARG A 175 -5.11 9.21 7.07
#